data_9dda812bd1ce201769c491dd44f84455
#
_entry.id   9dda812bd1ce201769c491dd44f84455
#
_cell.length_a   1.000
_cell.length_b   1.000
_cell.length_c   1.000
_cell.angle_alpha   90.00
_cell.angle_beta   90.00
_cell.angle_gamma   90.00
#
_symmetry.space_group_name_H-M   'P 1'
#
loop_
_entity.id
_entity.type
_entity.pdbx_description
1 polymer ?
#
loop_
_entity_poly.entity_id
_entity_poly.type
_entity_poly.pdbx_seq_one_letter_code
_entity_poly.pdbx_strand_id
1 'polypeptide(L)'
;MAFTTETQSNPYESSHVLIYDPVASNLQITRSVLYTMGFRNFEQSMDISALTDILERVSYDLLLIDCTQQTEALSSIIQGIRFGDLGLNPYLVIMATTWTLSGFLVRKIIDAGADDLLGRPYATSNMIKRLKGQIELRKRFVVTSDYVGPDRRNQKRSGQDENLIDVPNSLRAKVKKEYISEAEAAAAIELTKAAITAEKMRRQAFQIGVIASLLSDMKIDDSAFKQDSGSRLEKELQILAMLTEDLDMRVVQTDFAHASNLCSSLLDVAKTLKESHRSGQPFVKKDLALLTKLSTGLQIAFNPGADESSLTSDIAAVISSRNLRVAS
;
A
#
# COMPACT_ATOMS: atom_id res chain seq x y z
N MET A 1 -15.40 -4.40 -56.47
CA MET A 1 -14.56 -4.74 -55.31
C MET A 1 -14.78 -3.68 -54.25
N ALA A 2 -15.52 -3.99 -53.20
CA ALA A 2 -15.74 -3.07 -52.08
C ALA A 2 -14.55 -3.21 -51.16
N PHE A 3 -13.76 -2.15 -51.01
CA PHE A 3 -12.73 -2.06 -49.98
C PHE A 3 -13.44 -1.88 -48.63
N THR A 4 -13.59 -2.96 -47.90
CA THR A 4 -13.93 -2.91 -46.46
C THR A 4 -12.72 -2.32 -45.75
N THR A 5 -12.71 -1.02 -45.54
CA THR A 5 -11.82 -0.39 -44.57
C THR A 5 -12.20 -0.93 -43.20
N GLU A 6 -11.47 -1.94 -42.70
CA GLU A 6 -11.45 -2.26 -41.29
C GLU A 6 -11.01 -0.99 -40.54
N THR A 7 -11.96 -0.33 -39.92
CA THR A 7 -11.68 0.77 -39.03
C THR A 7 -10.85 0.17 -37.89
N GLN A 8 -9.53 0.36 -37.91
CA GLN A 8 -8.67 -0.05 -36.80
C GLN A 8 -9.22 0.63 -35.54
N SER A 9 -9.92 -0.12 -34.72
CA SER A 9 -10.48 0.41 -33.47
C SER A 9 -9.34 0.91 -32.60
N ASN A 10 -9.43 2.17 -32.22
CA ASN A 10 -8.46 2.81 -31.35
C ASN A 10 -8.34 2.03 -30.01
N PRO A 11 -7.18 1.46 -29.67
CA PRO A 11 -7.05 0.56 -28.54
C PRO A 11 -7.22 1.27 -27.17
N TYR A 12 -7.10 2.60 -27.13
CA TYR A 12 -7.22 3.39 -25.91
C TYR A 12 -8.63 3.94 -25.65
N GLU A 13 -9.53 3.80 -26.60
CA GLU A 13 -10.83 4.46 -26.58
C GLU A 13 -11.72 4.04 -25.39
N SER A 14 -11.66 2.76 -25.02
CA SER A 14 -12.46 2.21 -23.92
C SER A 14 -11.88 2.48 -22.54
N SER A 15 -10.68 3.03 -22.46
CA SER A 15 -10.02 3.26 -21.17
C SER A 15 -10.53 4.53 -20.48
N HIS A 16 -10.88 4.44 -19.19
CA HIS A 16 -11.31 5.57 -18.37
C HIS A 16 -10.12 6.23 -17.70
N VAL A 17 -9.96 7.53 -17.92
CA VAL A 17 -8.83 8.31 -17.42
C VAL A 17 -9.33 9.42 -16.49
N LEU A 18 -8.76 9.51 -15.31
CA LEU A 18 -8.94 10.62 -14.40
C LEU A 18 -7.69 11.49 -14.39
N ILE A 19 -7.86 12.80 -14.53
CA ILE A 19 -6.76 13.77 -14.47
C ILE A 19 -7.04 14.76 -13.35
N TYR A 20 -6.13 14.85 -12.41
CA TYR A 20 -6.12 15.89 -11.39
C TYR A 20 -4.93 16.82 -11.59
N ASP A 21 -5.21 18.11 -11.75
CA ASP A 21 -4.20 19.17 -11.75
C ASP A 21 -4.90 20.47 -11.30
N PRO A 22 -4.42 21.14 -10.23
CA PRO A 22 -5.03 22.37 -9.73
C PRO A 22 -4.88 23.56 -10.70
N VAL A 23 -4.07 23.40 -11.77
CA VAL A 23 -3.82 24.43 -12.78
C VAL A 23 -4.49 24.03 -14.10
N ALA A 24 -5.53 24.76 -14.50
CA ALA A 24 -6.35 24.46 -15.68
C ALA A 24 -5.55 24.29 -16.97
N SER A 25 -4.53 25.13 -17.21
CA SER A 25 -3.66 25.02 -18.41
C SER A 25 -2.89 23.70 -18.44
N ASN A 26 -2.33 23.25 -17.31
CA ASN A 26 -1.62 21.99 -17.20
C ASN A 26 -2.55 20.81 -17.44
N LEU A 27 -3.77 20.86 -16.89
CA LEU A 27 -4.80 19.86 -17.06
C LEU A 27 -5.15 19.69 -18.54
N GLN A 28 -5.35 20.81 -19.29
CA GLN A 28 -5.63 20.79 -20.71
C GLN A 28 -4.45 20.26 -21.55
N ILE A 29 -3.22 20.63 -21.19
CA ILE A 29 -2.02 20.08 -21.85
C ILE A 29 -1.94 18.56 -21.65
N THR A 30 -2.11 18.10 -20.43
CA THR A 30 -2.07 16.65 -20.09
C THR A 30 -3.15 15.89 -20.87
N ARG A 31 -4.39 16.41 -20.88
CA ARG A 31 -5.50 15.84 -21.67
C ARG A 31 -5.17 15.78 -23.15
N SER A 32 -4.61 16.85 -23.71
CA SER A 32 -4.25 16.91 -25.14
C SER A 32 -3.22 15.85 -25.52
N VAL A 33 -2.21 15.62 -24.67
CA VAL A 33 -1.21 14.56 -24.86
C VAL A 33 -1.88 13.19 -24.90
N LEU A 34 -2.76 12.89 -23.95
CA LEU A 34 -3.45 11.60 -23.89
C LEU A 34 -4.43 11.44 -25.07
N TYR A 35 -5.08 12.52 -25.47
CA TYR A 35 -5.97 12.50 -26.64
C TYR A 35 -5.21 12.14 -27.93
N THR A 36 -3.97 12.63 -28.10
CA THR A 36 -3.12 12.25 -29.24
C THR A 36 -2.70 10.78 -29.21
N MET A 37 -2.66 10.14 -28.03
CA MET A 37 -2.44 8.70 -27.91
C MET A 37 -3.67 7.86 -28.26
N GLY A 38 -4.86 8.48 -28.27
CA GLY A 38 -6.10 7.78 -28.58
C GLY A 38 -7.10 7.67 -27.42
N PHE A 39 -6.78 8.13 -26.22
CA PHE A 39 -7.75 8.15 -25.13
C PHE A 39 -8.92 9.07 -25.45
N ARG A 40 -10.14 8.69 -25.03
CA ARG A 40 -11.37 9.46 -25.30
C ARG A 40 -12.20 9.73 -24.06
N ASN A 41 -12.19 8.82 -23.07
CA ASN A 41 -12.99 8.93 -21.87
C ASN A 41 -12.18 9.59 -20.75
N PHE A 42 -12.41 10.89 -20.54
CA PHE A 42 -11.71 11.68 -19.53
C PHE A 42 -12.66 12.24 -18.51
N GLU A 43 -12.29 12.13 -17.24
CA GLU A 43 -12.80 12.96 -16.17
C GLU A 43 -11.67 13.81 -15.61
N GLN A 44 -11.99 15.02 -15.15
CA GLN A 44 -10.99 16.02 -14.78
C GLN A 44 -11.42 16.69 -13.48
N SER A 45 -10.46 16.90 -12.59
CA SER A 45 -10.68 17.69 -11.39
C SER A 45 -9.53 18.67 -11.14
N MET A 46 -9.86 19.86 -10.67
CA MET A 46 -8.93 20.84 -10.12
C MET A 46 -9.04 20.92 -8.58
N ASP A 47 -10.05 20.29 -8.03
CA ASP A 47 -10.31 20.27 -6.59
C ASP A 47 -10.04 18.87 -6.02
N ILE A 48 -9.26 18.84 -4.94
CA ILE A 48 -8.89 17.61 -4.26
C ILE A 48 -10.08 16.96 -3.53
N SER A 49 -11.03 17.75 -3.04
CA SER A 49 -12.23 17.21 -2.38
C SER A 49 -13.13 16.51 -3.39
N ALA A 50 -13.27 17.07 -4.59
CA ALA A 50 -14.03 16.42 -5.67
C ALA A 50 -13.34 15.16 -6.20
N LEU A 51 -12.01 15.07 -6.10
CA LEU A 51 -11.23 13.91 -6.58
C LEU A 51 -11.64 12.60 -5.89
N THR A 52 -11.88 12.63 -4.59
CA THR A 52 -12.31 11.45 -3.81
C THR A 52 -13.68 10.97 -4.24
N ASP A 53 -14.65 11.89 -4.37
CA ASP A 53 -16.01 11.57 -4.82
C ASP A 53 -16.04 10.99 -6.25
N ILE A 54 -15.17 11.50 -7.12
CA ILE A 54 -15.03 11.04 -8.50
C ILE A 54 -14.50 9.61 -8.54
N LEU A 55 -13.48 9.30 -7.75
CA LEU A 55 -12.87 7.97 -7.68
C LEU A 55 -13.87 6.87 -7.23
N GLU A 56 -14.87 7.23 -6.43
CA GLU A 56 -15.87 6.28 -5.94
C GLU A 56 -17.00 5.99 -6.94
N ARG A 57 -17.17 6.82 -7.99
CA ARG A 57 -18.27 6.66 -8.96
C ARG A 57 -17.95 5.71 -10.11
N VAL A 58 -16.72 5.73 -10.58
CA VAL A 58 -16.31 4.99 -11.79
C VAL A 58 -15.00 4.26 -11.54
N SER A 59 -14.90 3.06 -12.10
CA SER A 59 -13.63 2.32 -12.12
C SER A 59 -12.70 2.91 -13.19
N TYR A 60 -11.68 3.65 -12.76
CA TYR A 60 -10.66 4.23 -13.66
C TYR A 60 -9.54 3.22 -13.94
N ASP A 61 -8.93 3.36 -15.12
CA ASP A 61 -7.79 2.57 -15.58
C ASP A 61 -6.47 3.32 -15.39
N LEU A 62 -6.55 4.66 -15.44
CA LEU A 62 -5.41 5.55 -15.34
C LEU A 62 -5.78 6.79 -14.53
N LEU A 63 -4.95 7.12 -13.55
CA LEU A 63 -4.95 8.40 -12.84
C LEU A 63 -3.66 9.15 -13.15
N LEU A 64 -3.77 10.34 -13.73
CA LEU A 64 -2.69 11.31 -13.77
C LEU A 64 -2.94 12.37 -12.70
N ILE A 65 -1.98 12.56 -11.80
CA ILE A 65 -2.15 13.37 -10.61
C ILE A 65 -0.96 14.32 -10.42
N ASP A 66 -1.20 15.64 -10.45
CA ASP A 66 -0.15 16.61 -10.14
C ASP A 66 0.03 16.75 -8.62
N CYS A 67 1.24 16.47 -8.15
CA CYS A 67 1.60 16.45 -6.74
C CYS A 67 2.46 17.64 -6.31
N THR A 68 2.54 18.69 -7.12
CA THR A 68 3.34 19.90 -6.82
C THR A 68 2.86 20.60 -5.57
N GLN A 69 1.54 20.67 -5.40
CA GLN A 69 0.88 21.25 -4.23
C GLN A 69 0.16 20.13 -3.46
N GLN A 70 -0.09 20.36 -2.17
CA GLN A 70 -0.86 19.44 -1.31
C GLN A 70 -0.31 18.00 -1.28
N THR A 71 1.00 17.84 -1.35
CA THR A 71 1.69 16.54 -1.45
C THR A 71 1.23 15.55 -0.37
N GLU A 72 1.00 16.00 0.87
CA GLU A 72 0.53 15.15 1.98
C GLU A 72 -0.87 14.59 1.69
N ALA A 73 -1.82 15.43 1.34
CA ALA A 73 -3.19 15.01 1.06
C ALA A 73 -3.25 14.07 -0.16
N LEU A 74 -2.50 14.38 -1.23
CA LEU A 74 -2.44 13.56 -2.43
C LEU A 74 -1.73 12.22 -2.19
N SER A 75 -0.69 12.19 -1.35
CA SER A 75 -0.08 10.92 -0.94
C SER A 75 -1.05 10.04 -0.15
N SER A 76 -1.86 10.63 0.71
CA SER A 76 -2.90 9.89 1.46
C SER A 76 -3.99 9.34 0.53
N ILE A 77 -4.40 10.10 -0.49
CA ILE A 77 -5.33 9.63 -1.52
C ILE A 77 -4.75 8.43 -2.28
N ILE A 78 -3.49 8.53 -2.77
CA ILE A 78 -2.82 7.42 -3.47
C ILE A 78 -2.75 6.18 -2.57
N GLN A 79 -2.39 6.34 -1.31
CA GLN A 79 -2.32 5.26 -0.34
C GLN A 79 -3.71 4.64 -0.08
N GLY A 80 -4.75 5.47 0.10
CA GLY A 80 -6.13 5.01 0.26
C GLY A 80 -6.62 4.19 -0.93
N ILE A 81 -6.29 4.63 -2.16
CA ILE A 81 -6.56 3.84 -3.38
C ILE A 81 -5.87 2.47 -3.30
N ARG A 82 -4.57 2.42 -2.99
CA ARG A 82 -3.78 1.18 -2.94
C ARG A 82 -4.23 0.21 -1.87
N PHE A 83 -4.74 0.72 -0.76
CA PHE A 83 -5.28 -0.09 0.34
C PHE A 83 -6.72 -0.55 0.08
N GLY A 84 -7.36 -0.05 -1.00
CA GLY A 84 -8.75 -0.35 -1.33
C GLY A 84 -9.76 0.37 -0.44
N ASP A 85 -9.31 1.40 0.28
CA ASP A 85 -10.14 2.24 1.15
C ASP A 85 -10.81 3.37 0.36
N LEU A 86 -10.33 3.65 -0.87
CA LEU A 86 -10.82 4.70 -1.75
C LEU A 86 -10.87 4.20 -3.20
N GLY A 87 -12.01 4.44 -3.85
CA GLY A 87 -12.22 4.12 -5.25
C GLY A 87 -12.49 2.64 -5.55
N LEU A 88 -12.94 2.35 -6.76
CA LEU A 88 -13.39 1.03 -7.18
C LEU A 88 -12.25 0.12 -7.70
N ASN A 89 -11.11 0.70 -8.11
CA ASN A 89 -9.98 -0.04 -8.67
C ASN A 89 -8.67 0.32 -7.95
N PRO A 90 -8.25 -0.44 -6.93
CA PRO A 90 -6.97 -0.23 -6.24
C PRO A 90 -5.75 -0.35 -7.13
N TYR A 91 -5.90 -1.01 -8.29
CA TYR A 91 -4.81 -1.37 -9.19
C TYR A 91 -4.77 -0.50 -10.45
N LEU A 92 -5.56 0.60 -10.53
CA LEU A 92 -5.41 1.54 -11.63
C LEU A 92 -3.95 2.03 -11.74
N VAL A 93 -3.52 2.36 -12.94
CA VAL A 93 -2.18 2.94 -13.13
C VAL A 93 -2.18 4.36 -12.59
N ILE A 94 -1.28 4.67 -11.66
CA ILE A 94 -1.13 6.02 -11.08
C ILE A 94 0.19 6.62 -11.55
N MET A 95 0.10 7.65 -12.39
CA MET A 95 1.23 8.45 -12.83
C MET A 95 1.19 9.83 -12.18
N ALA A 96 2.12 10.09 -11.28
CA ALA A 96 2.25 11.40 -10.66
C ALA A 96 3.06 12.36 -11.54
N THR A 97 2.72 13.64 -11.49
CA THR A 97 3.53 14.72 -12.09
C THR A 97 3.88 15.76 -11.04
N THR A 98 4.98 16.48 -11.24
CA THR A 98 5.38 17.55 -10.32
C THR A 98 6.32 18.56 -10.98
N TRP A 99 6.23 19.83 -10.58
CA TRP A 99 7.22 20.87 -10.93
C TRP A 99 8.44 20.88 -10.02
N THR A 100 8.34 20.23 -8.85
CA THR A 100 9.40 20.23 -7.83
C THR A 100 9.87 18.80 -7.55
N LEU A 101 11.06 18.46 -8.00
CA LEU A 101 11.69 17.14 -7.74
C LEU A 101 12.52 17.18 -6.45
N SER A 102 11.90 17.52 -5.31
CA SER A 102 12.56 17.37 -4.00
C SER A 102 12.60 15.89 -3.58
N GLY A 103 13.69 15.49 -2.90
CA GLY A 103 13.81 14.12 -2.41
C GLY A 103 12.70 13.73 -1.42
N PHE A 104 12.11 14.69 -0.72
CA PHE A 104 10.96 14.50 0.16
C PHE A 104 9.71 14.14 -0.66
N LEU A 105 9.32 15.00 -1.64
CA LEU A 105 8.14 14.78 -2.47
C LEU A 105 8.23 13.45 -3.23
N VAL A 106 9.39 13.20 -3.86
CA VAL A 106 9.59 11.96 -4.63
C VAL A 106 9.37 10.74 -3.74
N ARG A 107 10.01 10.68 -2.57
CA ARG A 107 9.81 9.57 -1.63
C ARG A 107 8.36 9.47 -1.19
N LYS A 108 7.74 10.57 -0.77
CA LYS A 108 6.37 10.57 -0.27
C LYS A 108 5.37 9.99 -1.27
N ILE A 109 5.44 10.39 -2.54
CA ILE A 109 4.54 9.93 -3.59
C ILE A 109 4.85 8.48 -4.01
N ILE A 110 6.11 8.12 -4.08
CA ILE A 110 6.54 6.75 -4.41
C ILE A 110 6.15 5.78 -3.28
N ASP A 111 6.38 6.16 -2.03
CA ASP A 111 6.04 5.36 -0.85
C ASP A 111 4.51 5.28 -0.63
N ALA A 112 3.74 6.22 -1.18
CA ALA A 112 2.27 6.11 -1.23
C ALA A 112 1.77 5.04 -2.24
N GLY A 113 2.61 4.59 -3.18
CA GLY A 113 2.27 3.53 -4.13
C GLY A 113 2.00 4.00 -5.57
N ALA A 114 2.40 5.21 -5.98
CA ALA A 114 2.33 5.64 -7.37
C ALA A 114 3.14 4.69 -8.28
N ASP A 115 2.69 4.40 -9.50
CA ASP A 115 3.44 3.57 -10.45
C ASP A 115 4.67 4.29 -10.98
N ASP A 116 4.53 5.58 -11.28
CA ASP A 116 5.61 6.41 -11.81
C ASP A 116 5.46 7.87 -11.39
N LEU A 117 6.57 8.62 -11.46
CA LEU A 117 6.59 10.06 -11.19
C LEU A 117 7.39 10.79 -12.27
N LEU A 118 6.79 11.81 -12.86
CA LEU A 118 7.33 12.58 -13.97
C LEU A 118 7.54 14.04 -13.57
N GLY A 119 8.79 14.52 -13.61
CA GLY A 119 9.12 15.93 -13.40
C GLY A 119 8.68 16.79 -14.57
N ARG A 120 8.05 17.94 -14.30
CA ARG A 120 7.72 18.98 -15.28
C ARG A 120 8.87 19.99 -15.41
N PRO A 121 9.09 20.59 -16.59
CA PRO A 121 8.44 20.30 -17.86
C PRO A 121 8.93 18.97 -18.47
N TYR A 122 8.07 18.24 -19.12
CA TYR A 122 8.42 17.00 -19.80
C TYR A 122 8.05 17.03 -21.28
N ALA A 123 8.81 16.34 -22.11
CA ALA A 123 8.45 16.13 -23.52
C ALA A 123 7.27 15.16 -23.60
N THR A 124 6.34 15.42 -24.52
CA THR A 124 5.20 14.54 -24.81
C THR A 124 5.65 13.09 -25.06
N SER A 125 6.73 12.89 -25.82
CA SER A 125 7.31 11.57 -26.10
C SER A 125 7.75 10.83 -24.83
N ASN A 126 8.23 11.54 -23.81
CA ASN A 126 8.65 10.95 -22.54
C ASN A 126 7.42 10.43 -21.76
N MET A 127 6.34 11.21 -21.66
CA MET A 127 5.09 10.78 -21.06
C MET A 127 4.52 9.54 -21.76
N ILE A 128 4.46 9.57 -23.09
CA ILE A 128 4.00 8.45 -23.91
C ILE A 128 4.83 7.19 -23.65
N LYS A 129 6.17 7.32 -23.63
CA LYS A 129 7.07 6.19 -23.37
C LYS A 129 6.84 5.57 -22.00
N ARG A 130 6.68 6.40 -20.97
CA ARG A 130 6.46 5.90 -19.59
C ARG A 130 5.09 5.22 -19.45
N LEU A 131 4.05 5.81 -20.03
CA LEU A 131 2.72 5.22 -20.02
C LEU A 131 2.67 3.87 -20.75
N LYS A 132 3.30 3.79 -21.95
CA LYS A 132 3.48 2.50 -22.65
C LYS A 132 4.24 1.48 -21.80
N GLY A 133 5.24 1.92 -21.03
CA GLY A 133 5.95 1.07 -20.08
C GLY A 133 5.02 0.48 -19.01
N GLN A 134 4.06 1.25 -18.49
CA GLN A 134 3.06 0.74 -17.52
C GLN A 134 2.06 -0.24 -18.16
N ILE A 135 1.76 -0.07 -19.43
CA ILE A 135 0.89 -1.01 -20.15
C ILE A 135 1.62 -2.34 -20.41
N GLU A 136 2.86 -2.30 -20.85
CA GLU A 136 3.59 -3.50 -21.29
C GLU A 136 4.30 -4.24 -20.15
N LEU A 137 4.93 -3.50 -19.24
CA LEU A 137 5.91 -4.02 -18.26
C LEU A 137 5.68 -3.45 -16.86
N ARG A 138 4.41 -3.34 -16.43
CA ARG A 138 4.09 -2.89 -15.08
C ARG A 138 4.75 -3.81 -14.05
N LYS A 139 5.33 -3.22 -13.02
CA LYS A 139 5.96 -3.96 -11.95
C LYS A 139 4.93 -4.71 -11.10
N ARG A 140 5.30 -5.89 -10.62
CA ARG A 140 4.55 -6.63 -9.60
C ARG A 140 4.49 -5.82 -8.31
N PHE A 141 3.47 -6.04 -7.51
CA PHE A 141 3.26 -5.34 -6.25
C PHE A 141 3.92 -6.03 -5.07
N VAL A 142 4.43 -5.23 -4.16
CA VAL A 142 4.88 -5.62 -2.82
C VAL A 142 3.80 -5.24 -1.82
N VAL A 143 3.55 -6.10 -0.86
CA VAL A 143 2.66 -5.87 0.26
C VAL A 143 3.45 -5.96 1.56
N THR A 144 3.39 -4.89 2.36
CA THR A 144 3.91 -4.86 3.73
C THR A 144 2.79 -4.42 4.68
N SER A 145 3.08 -4.25 5.95
CA SER A 145 2.11 -3.72 6.93
C SER A 145 1.61 -2.31 6.60
N ASP A 146 2.46 -1.51 5.94
CA ASP A 146 2.30 -0.07 5.71
C ASP A 146 2.42 0.36 4.24
N TYR A 147 2.69 -0.58 3.33
CA TYR A 147 2.83 -0.30 1.91
C TYR A 147 2.14 -1.35 1.04
N VAL A 148 1.41 -0.88 0.04
CA VAL A 148 0.90 -1.66 -1.09
C VAL A 148 1.21 -0.90 -2.37
N GLY A 149 1.99 -1.49 -3.26
CA GLY A 149 2.36 -0.81 -4.50
C GLY A 149 3.46 -1.51 -5.29
N PRO A 150 3.90 -0.91 -6.41
CA PRO A 150 4.90 -1.49 -7.29
C PRO A 150 6.23 -1.74 -6.59
N ASP A 151 6.90 -2.86 -6.89
CA ASP A 151 8.23 -3.17 -6.35
C ASP A 151 9.26 -2.12 -6.79
N ARG A 152 9.94 -1.51 -5.82
CA ARG A 152 10.97 -0.46 -6.02
C ARG A 152 12.39 -0.94 -5.85
N ARG A 153 12.58 -2.21 -5.49
CA ARG A 153 13.91 -2.76 -5.24
C ARG A 153 14.70 -2.82 -6.52
N ASN A 154 15.94 -2.29 -6.48
CA ASN A 154 16.86 -2.30 -7.62
C ASN A 154 17.65 -3.61 -7.73
N GLN A 155 17.72 -4.40 -6.66
CA GLN A 155 18.44 -5.66 -6.63
C GLN A 155 17.50 -6.79 -6.21
N LYS A 156 17.48 -7.85 -7.00
CA LYS A 156 16.85 -9.12 -6.61
C LYS A 156 17.68 -9.72 -5.48
N ARG A 157 17.14 -9.72 -4.27
CA ARG A 157 17.70 -10.53 -3.18
C ARG A 157 17.19 -11.94 -3.39
N SER A 158 18.09 -12.92 -3.44
CA SER A 158 17.72 -14.34 -3.53
C SER A 158 16.75 -14.70 -2.40
N GLY A 159 15.63 -15.33 -2.74
CA GLY A 159 14.59 -15.79 -1.78
C GLY A 159 13.46 -14.80 -1.48
N GLN A 160 13.39 -13.60 -2.10
CA GLN A 160 12.33 -12.62 -1.86
C GLN A 160 11.33 -12.43 -3.02
N ASP A 161 11.41 -13.23 -4.07
CA ASP A 161 10.43 -13.18 -5.18
C ASP A 161 9.07 -13.79 -4.79
N GLU A 162 9.00 -14.57 -3.70
CA GLU A 162 7.78 -15.22 -3.21
C GLU A 162 6.72 -14.25 -2.68
N ASN A 163 7.09 -13.00 -2.40
CA ASN A 163 6.21 -11.98 -1.83
C ASN A 163 5.71 -10.94 -2.84
N LEU A 164 5.90 -11.19 -4.13
CA LEU A 164 5.46 -10.31 -5.20
C LEU A 164 4.11 -10.78 -5.75
N ILE A 165 3.13 -9.88 -5.77
CA ILE A 165 1.78 -10.16 -6.25
C ILE A 165 1.60 -9.54 -7.63
N ASP A 166 1.14 -10.35 -8.58
CA ASP A 166 0.67 -9.87 -9.87
C ASP A 166 -0.73 -9.27 -9.70
N VAL A 167 -0.85 -7.96 -9.97
CA VAL A 167 -2.13 -7.26 -9.86
C VAL A 167 -2.76 -7.04 -11.23
N PRO A 168 -4.10 -7.01 -11.33
CA PRO A 168 -4.78 -6.68 -12.57
C PRO A 168 -4.32 -5.32 -13.11
N ASN A 169 -4.08 -5.26 -14.41
CA ASN A 169 -3.80 -4.03 -15.12
C ASN A 169 -4.95 -3.75 -16.10
N SER A 170 -5.99 -3.08 -15.63
CA SER A 170 -7.20 -2.82 -16.42
C SER A 170 -6.89 -1.96 -17.64
N LEU A 171 -5.92 -1.02 -17.54
CA LEU A 171 -5.46 -0.24 -18.69
C LEU A 171 -4.87 -1.14 -19.78
N ARG A 172 -3.98 -2.05 -19.43
CA ARG A 172 -3.40 -3.02 -20.37
C ARG A 172 -4.49 -3.91 -20.96
N ALA A 173 -5.35 -4.45 -20.12
CA ALA A 173 -6.38 -5.37 -20.53
C ALA A 173 -7.35 -4.76 -21.55
N LYS A 174 -7.74 -3.49 -21.38
CA LYS A 174 -8.55 -2.75 -22.35
C LYS A 174 -7.77 -2.47 -23.63
N VAL A 175 -6.51 -2.00 -23.52
CA VAL A 175 -5.66 -1.69 -24.70
C VAL A 175 -5.34 -2.95 -25.51
N LYS A 176 -5.11 -4.08 -24.86
CA LYS A 176 -4.77 -5.37 -25.51
C LYS A 176 -6.00 -6.25 -25.77
N LYS A 177 -7.19 -5.83 -25.34
CA LYS A 177 -8.43 -6.62 -25.41
C LYS A 177 -8.29 -7.99 -24.72
N GLU A 178 -7.66 -8.01 -23.53
CA GLU A 178 -7.39 -9.23 -22.77
C GLU A 178 -8.60 -9.71 -21.97
N TYR A 179 -9.54 -8.82 -21.59
CA TYR A 179 -10.80 -9.20 -20.92
C TYR A 179 -11.95 -9.36 -21.91
N ILE A 180 -12.80 -10.35 -21.63
CA ILE A 180 -14.00 -10.61 -22.42
C ILE A 180 -15.16 -9.75 -21.92
N SER A 181 -15.20 -9.43 -20.60
CA SER A 181 -16.28 -8.65 -19.99
C SER A 181 -15.80 -7.77 -18.82
N GLU A 182 -16.59 -6.73 -18.51
CA GLU A 182 -16.36 -5.90 -17.32
C GLU A 182 -16.54 -6.70 -16.01
N ALA A 183 -17.40 -7.70 -16.01
CA ALA A 183 -17.62 -8.57 -14.85
C ALA A 183 -16.38 -9.40 -14.54
N GLU A 184 -15.67 -9.92 -15.54
CA GLU A 184 -14.40 -10.63 -15.35
C GLU A 184 -13.30 -9.71 -14.80
N ALA A 185 -13.24 -8.47 -15.29
CA ALA A 185 -12.30 -7.48 -14.79
C ALA A 185 -12.59 -7.15 -13.30
N ALA A 186 -13.84 -6.95 -12.94
CA ALA A 186 -14.25 -6.70 -11.57
C ALA A 186 -13.95 -7.89 -10.66
N ALA A 187 -14.24 -9.12 -11.10
CA ALA A 187 -13.94 -10.33 -10.34
C ALA A 187 -12.42 -10.50 -10.09
N ALA A 188 -11.58 -10.20 -11.09
CA ALA A 188 -10.13 -10.23 -10.93
C ALA A 188 -9.62 -9.19 -9.90
N ILE A 189 -10.22 -8.00 -9.89
CA ILE A 189 -9.91 -6.96 -8.90
C ILE A 189 -10.28 -7.44 -7.50
N GLU A 190 -11.49 -7.96 -7.29
CA GLU A 190 -11.95 -8.42 -5.97
C GLU A 190 -11.13 -9.59 -5.45
N LEU A 191 -10.81 -10.58 -6.30
CA LEU A 191 -9.94 -11.69 -5.92
C LEU A 191 -8.56 -11.21 -5.47
N THR A 192 -7.96 -10.28 -6.22
CA THR A 192 -6.65 -9.72 -5.89
C THR A 192 -6.71 -8.87 -4.62
N LYS A 193 -7.80 -8.11 -4.42
CA LYS A 193 -8.04 -7.32 -3.22
C LYS A 193 -8.09 -8.21 -1.97
N ALA A 194 -8.79 -9.33 -2.03
CA ALA A 194 -8.82 -10.31 -0.94
C ALA A 194 -7.43 -10.87 -0.64
N ALA A 195 -6.66 -11.25 -1.68
CA ALA A 195 -5.31 -11.78 -1.52
C ALA A 195 -4.34 -10.75 -0.90
N ILE A 196 -4.40 -9.48 -1.33
CA ILE A 196 -3.57 -8.40 -0.78
C ILE A 196 -3.97 -8.10 0.66
N THR A 197 -5.25 -8.06 0.97
CA THR A 197 -5.74 -7.86 2.34
C THR A 197 -5.24 -8.98 3.26
N ALA A 198 -5.34 -10.24 2.83
CA ALA A 198 -4.83 -11.38 3.57
C ALA A 198 -3.31 -11.27 3.81
N GLU A 199 -2.53 -10.93 2.79
CA GLU A 199 -1.08 -10.76 2.92
C GLU A 199 -0.72 -9.59 3.85
N LYS A 200 -1.42 -8.46 3.73
CA LYS A 200 -1.24 -7.31 4.64
C LYS A 200 -1.45 -7.72 6.10
N MET A 201 -2.53 -8.46 6.38
CA MET A 201 -2.84 -8.94 7.74
C MET A 201 -1.78 -9.90 8.25
N ARG A 202 -1.24 -10.80 7.42
CA ARG A 202 -0.10 -11.68 7.80
C ARG A 202 1.14 -10.86 8.17
N ARG A 203 1.46 -9.82 7.38
CA ARG A 203 2.60 -8.93 7.65
C ARG A 203 2.41 -8.11 8.92
N GLN A 204 1.19 -7.63 9.18
CA GLN A 204 0.86 -6.94 10.42
C GLN A 204 1.00 -7.87 11.63
N ALA A 205 0.44 -9.08 11.56
CA ALA A 205 0.57 -10.07 12.63
C ALA A 205 2.04 -10.44 12.90
N PHE A 206 2.86 -10.60 11.86
CA PHE A 206 4.30 -10.83 12.01
C PHE A 206 5.00 -9.65 12.68
N GLN A 207 4.71 -8.41 12.29
CA GLN A 207 5.30 -7.22 12.89
C GLN A 207 4.88 -7.05 14.36
N ILE A 208 3.63 -7.36 14.69
CA ILE A 208 3.14 -7.41 16.07
C ILE A 208 3.95 -8.44 16.90
N GLY A 209 4.23 -9.62 16.34
CA GLY A 209 5.06 -10.63 17.00
C GLY A 209 6.49 -10.17 17.26
N VAL A 210 7.09 -9.45 16.29
CA VAL A 210 8.42 -8.84 16.48
C VAL A 210 8.40 -7.81 17.62
N ILE A 211 7.40 -6.94 17.65
CA ILE A 211 7.26 -5.94 18.73
C ILE A 211 7.02 -6.62 20.08
N ALA A 212 6.14 -7.63 20.14
CA ALA A 212 5.86 -8.38 21.36
C ALA A 212 7.13 -9.04 21.94
N SER A 213 7.96 -9.64 21.07
CA SER A 213 9.24 -10.23 21.49
C SER A 213 10.22 -9.17 21.98
N LEU A 214 10.35 -8.05 21.26
CA LEU A 214 11.21 -6.93 21.69
C LEU A 214 10.81 -6.39 23.07
N LEU A 215 9.50 -6.22 23.33
CA LEU A 215 9.00 -5.75 24.61
C LEU A 215 9.22 -6.77 25.73
N SER A 216 9.14 -8.07 25.44
CA SER A 216 9.38 -9.14 26.41
C SER A 216 10.85 -9.28 26.81
N ASP A 217 11.76 -9.01 25.87
CA ASP A 217 13.21 -9.07 26.09
C ASP A 217 13.77 -7.83 26.81
N MET A 218 12.98 -6.75 26.88
CA MET A 218 13.37 -5.54 27.61
C MET A 218 13.40 -5.84 29.12
N LYS A 219 14.59 -5.79 29.73
CA LYS A 219 14.76 -5.92 31.17
C LYS A 219 14.10 -4.73 31.87
N ILE A 220 13.05 -5.01 32.61
CA ILE A 220 12.17 -4.03 33.30
C ILE A 220 12.92 -3.21 34.37
N ASP A 221 14.15 -3.60 34.73
CA ASP A 221 14.93 -3.05 35.88
C ASP A 221 16.05 -2.07 35.48
N ASP A 222 16.26 -1.76 34.22
CA ASP A 222 17.39 -0.89 33.84
C ASP A 222 17.08 0.59 34.02
N SER A 223 17.76 1.20 34.99
CA SER A 223 17.81 2.67 35.22
C SER A 223 18.34 3.46 33.97
N ALA A 224 18.92 2.78 32.99
CA ALA A 224 19.26 3.31 31.67
C ALA A 224 18.04 3.69 30.83
N PHE A 225 16.85 3.31 31.24
CA PHE A 225 15.56 3.55 30.59
C PHE A 225 15.16 5.04 30.53
N LYS A 226 15.89 5.92 31.19
CA LYS A 226 15.42 7.29 31.46
C LYS A 226 15.81 8.34 30.40
N GLN A 227 16.70 8.09 29.45
CA GLN A 227 17.17 9.18 28.60
C GLN A 227 17.08 8.97 27.06
N ASP A 228 17.20 7.73 26.55
CA ASP A 228 17.15 7.50 25.07
C ASP A 228 16.16 6.40 24.66
N SER A 229 15.89 5.46 25.54
CA SER A 229 14.96 4.34 25.34
C SER A 229 13.48 4.75 25.37
N GLY A 230 13.13 5.84 26.05
CA GLY A 230 11.73 6.32 26.13
C GLY A 230 11.12 6.65 24.77
N SER A 231 11.88 7.32 23.92
CA SER A 231 11.42 7.67 22.55
C SER A 231 11.26 6.45 21.64
N ARG A 232 12.11 5.43 21.78
CA ARG A 232 12.04 4.19 21.00
C ARG A 232 10.87 3.32 21.47
N LEU A 233 10.72 3.14 22.77
CA LEU A 233 9.63 2.37 23.37
C LEU A 233 8.27 2.99 23.03
N GLU A 234 8.14 4.30 23.14
CA GLU A 234 6.91 5.01 22.79
C GLU A 234 6.53 4.79 21.34
N LYS A 235 7.51 4.83 20.41
CA LYS A 235 7.30 4.52 19.01
C LYS A 235 6.82 3.08 18.77
N GLU A 236 7.46 2.09 19.39
CA GLU A 236 7.06 0.68 19.24
C GLU A 236 5.64 0.44 19.82
N LEU A 237 5.30 1.03 20.95
CA LEU A 237 3.95 0.97 21.52
C LEU A 237 2.91 1.68 20.64
N GLN A 238 3.28 2.79 20.03
CA GLN A 238 2.39 3.49 19.10
C GLN A 238 2.16 2.66 17.84
N ILE A 239 3.19 2.06 17.29
CA ILE A 239 3.10 1.16 16.12
C ILE A 239 2.24 -0.07 16.49
N LEU A 240 2.49 -0.68 17.66
CA LEU A 240 1.70 -1.81 18.13
C LEU A 240 0.19 -1.45 18.19
N ALA A 241 -0.15 -0.34 18.83
CA ALA A 241 -1.54 0.10 18.96
C ALA A 241 -2.18 0.34 17.58
N MET A 242 -1.47 1.01 16.67
CA MET A 242 -1.95 1.30 15.31
C MET A 242 -2.16 0.02 14.49
N LEU A 243 -1.22 -0.92 14.54
CA LEU A 243 -1.34 -2.19 13.82
C LEU A 243 -2.48 -3.05 14.36
N THR A 244 -2.66 -3.09 15.68
CA THR A 244 -3.74 -3.88 16.30
C THR A 244 -5.11 -3.29 16.03
N GLU A 245 -5.25 -1.95 16.01
CA GLU A 245 -6.51 -1.26 15.66
C GLU A 245 -6.90 -1.54 14.20
N ASP A 246 -5.96 -1.39 13.25
CA ASP A 246 -6.23 -1.67 11.83
C ASP A 246 -6.59 -3.15 11.61
N LEU A 247 -5.91 -4.05 12.32
CA LEU A 247 -6.16 -5.49 12.23
C LEU A 247 -7.55 -5.87 12.79
N ASP A 248 -7.93 -5.34 13.95
CA ASP A 248 -9.22 -5.61 14.59
C ASP A 248 -10.40 -5.13 13.70
N MET A 249 -10.26 -3.98 13.08
CA MET A 249 -11.27 -3.46 12.15
C MET A 249 -11.42 -4.30 10.89
N ARG A 250 -10.33 -4.83 10.35
CA ARG A 250 -10.33 -5.54 9.06
C ARG A 250 -10.69 -7.01 9.17
N VAL A 251 -10.34 -7.67 10.27
CA VAL A 251 -10.47 -9.13 10.43
C VAL A 251 -11.90 -9.62 10.25
N VAL A 252 -12.87 -8.84 10.71
CA VAL A 252 -14.31 -9.21 10.69
C VAL A 252 -14.85 -9.38 9.25
N GLN A 253 -14.26 -8.68 8.29
CA GLN A 253 -14.71 -8.67 6.89
C GLN A 253 -13.93 -9.64 5.99
N THR A 254 -13.14 -10.53 6.58
CA THR A 254 -12.26 -11.45 5.85
C THR A 254 -12.48 -12.90 6.25
N ASP A 255 -11.85 -13.82 5.54
CA ASP A 255 -11.83 -15.25 5.87
C ASP A 255 -11.19 -15.54 7.24
N PHE A 256 -10.55 -14.55 7.85
CA PHE A 256 -9.93 -14.63 9.18
C PHE A 256 -10.86 -14.16 10.32
N ALA A 257 -12.15 -14.02 10.09
CA ALA A 257 -13.12 -13.62 11.11
C ALA A 257 -13.06 -14.45 12.41
N HIS A 258 -12.61 -15.72 12.30
CA HIS A 258 -12.36 -16.59 13.46
C HIS A 258 -11.27 -16.07 14.41
N ALA A 259 -10.38 -15.18 13.94
CA ALA A 259 -9.33 -14.56 14.76
C ALA A 259 -9.78 -13.25 15.44
N SER A 260 -11.04 -12.80 15.27
CA SER A 260 -11.53 -11.52 15.78
C SER A 260 -11.34 -11.38 17.29
N ASN A 261 -11.64 -12.42 18.08
CA ASN A 261 -11.45 -12.38 19.54
C ASN A 261 -9.98 -12.23 19.94
N LEU A 262 -9.05 -12.79 19.14
CA LEU A 262 -7.61 -12.61 19.38
C LEU A 262 -7.18 -11.18 19.10
N CYS A 263 -7.69 -10.58 18.02
CA CYS A 263 -7.40 -9.18 17.65
C CYS A 263 -7.92 -8.22 18.73
N SER A 264 -9.16 -8.36 19.17
CA SER A 264 -9.75 -7.51 20.19
C SER A 264 -9.00 -7.64 21.53
N SER A 265 -8.66 -8.87 21.96
CA SER A 265 -7.87 -9.10 23.18
C SER A 265 -6.46 -8.51 23.07
N LEU A 266 -5.84 -8.59 21.90
CA LEU A 266 -4.52 -8.01 21.65
C LEU A 266 -4.57 -6.48 21.70
N LEU A 267 -5.64 -5.89 21.16
CA LEU A 267 -5.88 -4.44 21.20
C LEU A 267 -6.01 -3.94 22.65
N ASP A 268 -6.73 -4.66 23.50
CA ASP A 268 -6.89 -4.30 24.90
C ASP A 268 -5.54 -4.35 25.66
N VAL A 269 -4.73 -5.37 25.42
CA VAL A 269 -3.38 -5.46 26.00
C VAL A 269 -2.49 -4.34 25.48
N ALA A 270 -2.52 -4.02 24.18
CA ALA A 270 -1.74 -2.93 23.60
C ALA A 270 -2.12 -1.58 24.21
N LYS A 271 -3.41 -1.31 24.41
CA LYS A 271 -3.92 -0.11 25.10
C LYS A 271 -3.41 -0.04 26.55
N THR A 272 -3.50 -1.14 27.29
CA THR A 272 -3.02 -1.22 28.68
C THR A 272 -1.53 -0.91 28.79
N LEU A 273 -0.71 -1.48 27.91
CA LEU A 273 0.74 -1.21 27.90
C LEU A 273 1.05 0.25 27.56
N LYS A 274 0.34 0.83 26.59
CA LYS A 274 0.49 2.25 26.22
C LYS A 274 0.12 3.17 27.36
N GLU A 275 -0.93 2.85 28.11
CA GLU A 275 -1.40 3.62 29.26
C GLU A 275 -0.45 3.53 30.45
N SER A 276 0.06 2.34 30.75
CA SER A 276 1.11 2.12 31.75
C SER A 276 2.37 2.94 31.45
N HIS A 277 2.81 2.93 30.18
CA HIS A 277 3.97 3.74 29.76
C HIS A 277 3.72 5.24 29.96
N ARG A 278 2.55 5.76 29.53
CA ARG A 278 2.19 7.18 29.69
C ARG A 278 2.11 7.60 31.16
N SER A 279 1.66 6.71 32.03
CA SER A 279 1.54 6.93 33.46
C SER A 279 2.87 6.73 34.21
N GLY A 280 3.96 6.38 33.52
CA GLY A 280 5.26 6.09 34.13
C GLY A 280 5.26 4.84 35.00
N GLN A 281 4.29 3.95 34.85
CA GLN A 281 4.19 2.70 35.59
C GLN A 281 4.94 1.57 34.89
N PRO A 282 5.57 0.66 35.64
CA PRO A 282 6.26 -0.50 35.10
C PRO A 282 5.25 -1.45 34.45
N PHE A 283 5.67 -2.10 33.34
CA PHE A 283 4.85 -3.11 32.72
C PHE A 283 4.63 -4.32 33.58
N VAL A 284 3.43 -4.83 33.61
CA VAL A 284 3.11 -6.06 34.35
C VAL A 284 3.59 -7.25 33.54
N LYS A 285 4.39 -8.13 34.13
CA LYS A 285 4.93 -9.34 33.45
C LYS A 285 3.83 -10.20 32.82
N LYS A 286 2.65 -10.25 33.43
CA LYS A 286 1.49 -10.98 32.90
C LYS A 286 1.00 -10.40 31.62
N ASP A 287 0.97 -9.08 31.43
CA ASP A 287 0.49 -8.42 30.22
C ASP A 287 1.47 -8.64 29.07
N LEU A 288 2.79 -8.59 29.32
CA LEU A 288 3.81 -8.92 28.33
C LEU A 288 3.72 -10.39 27.89
N ALA A 289 3.55 -11.32 28.84
CA ALA A 289 3.37 -12.75 28.53
C ALA A 289 2.07 -13.00 27.73
N LEU A 290 1.00 -12.27 28.05
CA LEU A 290 -0.25 -12.34 27.32
C LEU A 290 -0.12 -11.78 25.90
N LEU A 291 0.55 -10.63 25.73
CA LEU A 291 0.87 -10.05 24.43
C LEU A 291 1.62 -11.05 23.54
N THR A 292 2.65 -11.70 24.06
CA THR A 292 3.43 -12.71 23.32
C THR A 292 2.56 -13.89 22.90
N LYS A 293 1.74 -14.43 23.81
CA LYS A 293 0.85 -15.57 23.49
C LYS A 293 -0.21 -15.19 22.44
N LEU A 294 -0.84 -14.04 22.58
CA LEU A 294 -1.84 -13.55 21.63
C LEU A 294 -1.24 -13.30 20.26
N SER A 295 -0.05 -12.69 20.20
CA SER A 295 0.65 -12.45 18.94
C SER A 295 1.05 -13.74 18.21
N THR A 296 1.51 -14.76 18.96
CA THR A 296 1.80 -16.09 18.39
C THR A 296 0.52 -16.76 17.87
N GLY A 297 -0.55 -16.76 18.67
CA GLY A 297 -1.84 -17.31 18.25
C GLY A 297 -2.38 -16.63 16.99
N LEU A 298 -2.20 -15.32 16.88
CA LEU A 298 -2.62 -14.54 15.72
C LEU A 298 -1.82 -14.89 14.46
N GLN A 299 -0.50 -15.06 14.58
CA GLN A 299 0.35 -15.47 13.46
C GLN A 299 -0.03 -16.86 12.94
N ILE A 300 -0.33 -17.79 13.83
CA ILE A 300 -0.80 -19.13 13.45
C ILE A 300 -2.18 -19.03 12.76
N ALA A 301 -3.09 -18.21 13.29
CA ALA A 301 -4.43 -18.05 12.71
C ALA A 301 -4.39 -17.48 11.28
N PHE A 302 -3.46 -16.58 11.00
CA PHE A 302 -3.30 -15.99 9.65
C PHE A 302 -2.37 -16.79 8.73
N ASN A 303 -1.66 -17.78 9.25
CA ASN A 303 -0.73 -18.60 8.48
C ASN A 303 -0.90 -20.09 8.83
N PRO A 304 -2.06 -20.67 8.47
CA PRO A 304 -2.35 -22.06 8.77
C PRO A 304 -1.32 -22.96 8.07
N GLY A 305 -0.49 -23.65 8.84
CA GLY A 305 0.60 -24.49 8.34
C GLY A 305 2.00 -24.02 8.71
N ALA A 306 2.15 -22.80 9.24
CA ALA A 306 3.39 -22.40 9.91
C ALA A 306 3.46 -23.06 11.29
N ASP A 307 4.60 -23.66 11.61
CA ASP A 307 4.86 -24.12 12.98
C ASP A 307 5.40 -22.99 13.86
N GLU A 308 5.20 -23.10 15.18
CA GLU A 308 5.64 -22.10 16.15
C GLU A 308 7.16 -21.91 16.15
N SER A 309 7.91 -22.95 15.81
CA SER A 309 9.39 -22.91 15.80
C SER A 309 9.91 -22.09 14.61
N SER A 310 9.30 -22.20 13.44
CA SER A 310 9.65 -21.41 12.27
C SER A 310 9.33 -19.94 12.48
N LEU A 311 8.15 -19.61 13.02
CA LEU A 311 7.75 -18.23 13.32
C LEU A 311 8.70 -17.57 14.34
N THR A 312 9.08 -18.30 15.37
CA THR A 312 10.02 -17.81 16.39
C THR A 312 11.41 -17.58 15.79
N SER A 313 11.88 -18.45 14.91
CA SER A 313 13.17 -18.31 14.20
C SER A 313 13.18 -17.06 13.32
N ASP A 314 12.12 -16.83 12.55
CA ASP A 314 11.99 -15.66 11.66
C ASP A 314 11.97 -14.35 12.45
N ILE A 315 11.26 -14.31 13.57
CA ILE A 315 11.24 -13.16 14.48
C ILE A 315 12.64 -12.89 15.05
N ALA A 316 13.33 -13.93 15.53
CA ALA A 316 14.68 -13.79 16.07
C ALA A 316 15.68 -13.27 15.00
N ALA A 317 15.57 -13.72 13.75
CA ALA A 317 16.38 -13.23 12.65
C ALA A 317 16.16 -11.73 12.37
N VAL A 318 14.89 -11.27 12.40
CA VAL A 318 14.56 -9.85 12.22
C VAL A 318 15.09 -8.99 13.37
N ILE A 319 14.94 -9.44 14.61
CA ILE A 319 15.46 -8.72 15.80
C ILE A 319 16.98 -8.60 15.72
N SER A 320 17.69 -9.68 15.40
CA SER A 320 19.15 -9.67 15.24
C SER A 320 19.61 -8.68 14.17
N SER A 321 18.91 -8.64 13.02
CA SER A 321 19.21 -7.71 11.93
C SER A 321 18.93 -6.23 12.29
N ARG A 322 17.92 -5.96 13.12
CA ARG A 322 17.62 -4.62 13.64
C ARG A 322 18.71 -4.14 14.61
N ASN A 323 19.19 -5.02 15.49
CA ASN A 323 20.24 -4.69 16.47
C ASN A 323 21.58 -4.38 15.80
N LEU A 324 21.94 -5.07 14.72
CA LEU A 324 23.15 -4.81 13.94
C LEU A 324 23.12 -3.43 13.23
N ARG A 325 21.94 -2.94 12.83
CA ARG A 325 21.78 -1.62 12.20
C ARG A 325 21.82 -0.44 13.18
N VAL A 326 21.65 -0.70 14.47
CA VAL A 326 21.69 0.32 15.52
C VAL A 326 23.13 0.47 16.05
N ALA A 327 23.98 -0.56 15.88
CA ALA A 327 25.38 -0.57 16.30
C ALA A 327 26.37 -0.06 15.23
N SER A 328 25.89 0.24 14.00
CA SER A 328 26.63 0.83 12.88
C SER A 328 26.21 2.27 12.65
#